data_c87c40caa37f032ec06a3721219a66cb
#
_entry.id   c87c40caa37f032ec06a3721219a66cb
#
_cell.length_a   1.000
_cell.length_b   1.000
_cell.length_c   1.000
_cell.angle_alpha   90.00
_cell.angle_beta   90.00
_cell.angle_gamma   90.00
#
_symmetry.space_group_name_H-M   'P 1'
#
loop_
_entity.id
_entity.type
_entity.pdbx_description
1 polymer ?
#
loop_
_entity_poly.entity_id
_entity_poly.type
_entity_poly.pdbx_seq_one_letter_code
_entity_poly.pdbx_strand_id
1 'polypeptide(L)'
;MPAQPRTARETVEQFLRAAVSETPGDMADCYAREVVIEIPFAVEQIFPSRSAATREELRARFQAGAAIRRYKSLSDVAIHETTDPEVIIVEYTLHGEMNATGEEFSARFAMVITVRDGQIVHSRDYSDPIAGLRLLGRLPELVAALS
;
A
#
# COMPACT_ATOMS: atom_id res chain seq x y z
N MET A 1 20.11 -2.69 -26.47
CA MET A 1 19.50 -3.79 -25.71
C MET A 1 18.50 -3.22 -24.74
N PRO A 2 17.25 -3.65 -24.76
CA PRO A 2 16.32 -3.24 -23.74
C PRO A 2 16.81 -3.74 -22.37
N ALA A 3 16.65 -2.93 -21.33
CA ALA A 3 16.96 -3.34 -19.98
C ALA A 3 16.05 -4.50 -19.58
N GLN A 4 16.58 -5.46 -18.84
CA GLN A 4 15.76 -6.52 -18.29
C GLN A 4 14.78 -5.93 -17.26
N PRO A 5 13.53 -6.42 -17.20
CA PRO A 5 12.61 -5.97 -16.17
C PRO A 5 13.16 -6.31 -14.79
N ARG A 6 12.75 -5.52 -13.79
CA ARG A 6 13.10 -5.79 -12.39
C ARG A 6 12.56 -7.15 -11.98
N THR A 7 13.28 -7.79 -11.06
CA THR A 7 12.75 -8.98 -10.38
C THR A 7 11.58 -8.56 -9.48
N ALA A 8 10.78 -9.52 -9.05
CA ALA A 8 9.69 -9.25 -8.12
C ALA A 8 10.21 -8.57 -6.84
N ARG A 9 11.31 -9.06 -6.29
CA ARG A 9 11.93 -8.48 -5.11
C ARG A 9 12.37 -7.03 -5.34
N GLU A 10 13.04 -6.77 -6.45
CA GLU A 10 13.50 -5.41 -6.79
C GLU A 10 12.33 -4.43 -6.94
N THR A 11 11.22 -4.87 -7.53
CA THR A 11 10.01 -4.06 -7.67
C THR A 11 9.43 -3.71 -6.31
N VAL A 12 9.35 -4.69 -5.40
CA VAL A 12 8.84 -4.45 -4.03
C VAL A 12 9.78 -3.52 -3.26
N GLU A 13 11.09 -3.69 -3.39
CA GLU A 13 12.05 -2.79 -2.75
C GLU A 13 11.89 -1.35 -3.25
N GLN A 14 11.67 -1.17 -4.55
CA GLN A 14 11.42 0.15 -5.13
C GLN A 14 10.11 0.75 -4.61
N PHE A 15 9.06 -0.06 -4.51
CA PHE A 15 7.79 0.36 -3.94
C PHE A 15 7.94 0.90 -2.51
N LEU A 16 8.69 0.18 -1.67
CA LEU A 16 8.92 0.59 -0.28
C LEU A 16 9.71 1.90 -0.19
N ARG A 17 10.72 2.08 -1.04
CA ARG A 17 11.48 3.33 -1.08
C ARG A 17 10.60 4.50 -1.48
N ALA A 18 9.74 4.31 -2.48
CA ALA A 18 8.82 5.35 -2.94
C ALA A 18 7.80 5.75 -1.87
N ALA A 19 7.35 4.78 -1.06
CA ALA A 19 6.35 5.02 -0.01
C ALA A 19 6.80 6.07 1.01
N VAL A 20 8.09 6.09 1.34
CA VAL A 20 8.66 7.03 2.33
C VAL A 20 9.44 8.17 1.68
N SER A 21 9.34 8.32 0.38
CA SER A 21 9.97 9.42 -0.36
C SER A 21 9.16 10.71 -0.23
N GLU A 22 9.71 11.82 -0.72
CA GLU A 22 9.00 13.09 -0.78
C GLU A 22 7.89 13.10 -1.84
N THR A 23 7.92 12.11 -2.75
CA THR A 23 6.95 12.00 -3.83
C THR A 23 6.31 10.61 -3.82
N PRO A 24 5.42 10.31 -2.83
CA PRO A 24 4.82 8.97 -2.70
C PRO A 24 3.95 8.57 -3.89
N GLY A 25 3.53 9.51 -4.73
CA GLY A 25 2.90 9.20 -6.01
C GLY A 25 3.76 8.32 -6.91
N ASP A 26 5.08 8.31 -6.70
CA ASP A 26 6.01 7.47 -7.44
C ASP A 26 5.84 5.98 -7.16
N MET A 27 5.15 5.61 -6.08
CA MET A 27 4.73 4.22 -5.87
C MET A 27 3.97 3.67 -7.09
N ALA A 28 3.21 4.53 -7.76
CA ALA A 28 2.42 4.14 -8.93
C ALA A 28 3.29 3.61 -10.07
N ASP A 29 4.54 4.05 -10.16
CA ASP A 29 5.48 3.59 -11.20
C ASP A 29 5.84 2.10 -11.04
N CYS A 30 5.60 1.53 -9.87
CA CYS A 30 5.84 0.10 -9.61
C CYS A 30 4.68 -0.78 -10.09
N TYR A 31 3.53 -0.20 -10.42
CA TYR A 31 2.33 -0.93 -10.81
C TYR A 31 2.21 -1.03 -12.33
N ALA A 32 1.58 -2.11 -12.79
CA ALA A 32 1.19 -2.24 -14.18
C ALA A 32 0.11 -1.19 -14.54
N ARG A 33 -0.15 -1.06 -15.83
CA ARG A 33 -1.19 -0.13 -16.32
C ARG A 33 -2.54 -0.40 -15.67
N GLU A 34 -2.87 -1.67 -15.47
CA GLU A 34 -4.07 -2.11 -14.77
C GLU A 34 -3.68 -3.07 -13.65
N VAL A 35 -4.31 -2.93 -12.49
CA VAL A 35 -3.99 -3.72 -11.31
C VAL A 35 -5.26 -4.05 -10.55
N VAL A 36 -5.26 -5.22 -9.88
CA VAL A 36 -6.31 -5.60 -8.95
C VAL A 36 -5.74 -5.53 -7.54
N ILE A 37 -6.43 -4.83 -6.66
CA ILE A 37 -6.06 -4.69 -5.25
C ILE A 37 -7.16 -5.28 -4.39
N GLU A 38 -6.78 -6.17 -3.48
CA GLU A 38 -7.68 -6.73 -2.49
C GLU A 38 -7.25 -6.27 -1.10
N ILE A 39 -8.21 -5.94 -0.27
CA ILE A 39 -8.00 -5.58 1.13
C ILE A 39 -8.89 -6.51 1.94
N PRO A 40 -8.42 -7.74 2.25
CA PRO A 40 -9.29 -8.79 2.81
C PRO A 40 -9.96 -8.44 4.13
N PHE A 41 -9.34 -7.56 4.93
CA PHE A 41 -9.90 -7.13 6.21
C PHE A 41 -10.62 -5.79 6.14
N ALA A 42 -10.92 -5.30 4.93
CA ALA A 42 -11.70 -4.07 4.78
C ALA A 42 -13.11 -4.25 5.34
N VAL A 43 -13.62 -3.20 5.95
CA VAL A 43 -15.03 -3.11 6.33
C VAL A 43 -15.79 -2.68 5.08
N GLU A 44 -16.42 -3.62 4.40
CA GLU A 44 -17.01 -3.41 3.07
C GLU A 44 -18.09 -2.32 3.02
N GLN A 45 -18.73 -2.06 4.15
CA GLN A 45 -19.72 -0.98 4.26
C GLN A 45 -19.06 0.42 4.15
N ILE A 46 -17.73 0.49 4.31
CA ILE A 46 -16.96 1.74 4.25
C ILE A 46 -16.05 1.79 3.03
N PHE A 47 -15.33 0.70 2.77
CA PHE A 47 -14.40 0.58 1.64
C PHE A 47 -14.58 -0.77 0.95
N PRO A 48 -14.44 -0.84 -0.38
CA PRO A 48 -14.50 -2.12 -1.08
C PRO A 48 -13.31 -3.01 -0.70
N SER A 49 -13.56 -4.31 -0.54
CA SER A 49 -12.51 -5.30 -0.26
C SER A 49 -11.74 -5.69 -1.53
N ARG A 50 -12.26 -5.38 -2.70
CA ARG A 50 -11.60 -5.66 -3.98
C ARG A 50 -11.90 -4.53 -4.96
N SER A 51 -10.86 -4.05 -5.65
CA SER A 51 -11.01 -3.02 -6.67
C SER A 51 -10.02 -3.24 -7.81
N ALA A 52 -10.46 -2.92 -9.02
CA ALA A 52 -9.58 -2.77 -10.16
C ALA A 52 -9.26 -1.30 -10.32
N ALA A 53 -8.00 -0.98 -10.60
CA ALA A 53 -7.55 0.40 -10.74
C ALA A 53 -6.51 0.49 -11.85
N THR A 54 -6.39 1.68 -12.44
CA THR A 54 -5.29 1.98 -13.34
C THR A 54 -4.13 2.56 -12.55
N ARG A 55 -2.93 2.50 -13.14
CA ARG A 55 -1.73 3.13 -12.56
C ARG A 55 -1.99 4.60 -12.22
N GLU A 56 -2.62 5.34 -13.11
CA GLU A 56 -2.85 6.76 -12.90
C GLU A 56 -3.90 7.06 -11.82
N GLU A 57 -4.91 6.20 -11.70
CA GLU A 57 -5.84 6.28 -10.57
C GLU A 57 -5.13 6.04 -9.24
N LEU A 58 -4.19 5.08 -9.20
CA LEU A 58 -3.38 4.84 -8.01
C LEU A 58 -2.47 6.02 -7.70
N ARG A 59 -1.86 6.62 -8.72
CA ARG A 59 -1.03 7.82 -8.54
C ARG A 59 -1.83 8.93 -7.87
N ALA A 60 -3.05 9.18 -8.35
CA ALA A 60 -3.92 10.17 -7.75
C ALA A 60 -4.29 9.84 -6.31
N ARG A 61 -4.54 8.57 -5.99
CA ARG A 61 -4.82 8.13 -4.61
C ARG A 61 -3.62 8.34 -3.69
N PHE A 62 -2.42 8.00 -4.14
CA PHE A 62 -1.21 8.20 -3.35
C PHE A 62 -0.92 9.68 -3.11
N GLN A 63 -1.14 10.51 -4.11
CA GLN A 63 -1.00 11.97 -3.99
C GLN A 63 -2.04 12.54 -3.02
N ALA A 64 -3.29 12.08 -3.09
CA ALA A 64 -4.33 12.49 -2.15
C ALA A 64 -4.00 12.06 -0.71
N GLY A 65 -3.46 10.84 -0.55
CA GLY A 65 -3.01 10.36 0.76
C GLY A 65 -1.88 11.20 1.33
N ALA A 66 -0.97 11.67 0.49
CA ALA A 66 0.16 12.52 0.91
C ALA A 66 -0.30 13.88 1.43
N ALA A 67 -1.48 14.36 1.01
CA ALA A 67 -2.07 15.59 1.54
C ALA A 67 -2.62 15.42 2.97
N ILE A 68 -2.90 14.18 3.36
CA ILE A 68 -3.49 13.85 4.67
C ILE A 68 -2.42 13.43 5.67
N ARG A 69 -1.45 12.63 5.24
CA ARG A 69 -0.41 12.05 6.10
C ARG A 69 0.91 11.95 5.36
N ARG A 70 1.99 12.01 6.12
CA ARG A 70 3.34 11.85 5.59
C ARG A 70 3.98 10.61 6.19
N TYR A 71 4.38 9.67 5.36
CA TYR A 71 5.20 8.54 5.77
C TYR A 71 6.65 8.97 5.82
N LYS A 72 7.31 8.72 6.95
CA LYS A 72 8.68 9.19 7.21
C LYS A 72 9.73 8.10 7.10
N SER A 73 9.41 6.91 7.59
CA SER A 73 10.39 5.83 7.66
C SER A 73 9.71 4.47 7.71
N LEU A 74 10.52 3.45 7.49
CA LEU A 74 10.13 2.05 7.56
C LEU A 74 10.94 1.35 8.65
N SER A 75 10.34 0.35 9.30
CA SER A 75 11.05 -0.57 10.17
C SER A 75 10.49 -1.99 10.01
N ASP A 76 11.19 -2.96 10.55
CA ASP A 76 10.76 -4.37 10.58
C ASP A 76 10.41 -4.91 9.19
N VAL A 77 11.16 -4.49 8.16
CA VAL A 77 10.93 -4.94 6.79
C VAL A 77 11.41 -6.38 6.64
N ALA A 78 10.50 -7.27 6.21
CA ALA A 78 10.81 -8.65 5.89
C ALA A 78 10.23 -8.97 4.51
N ILE A 79 11.08 -9.31 3.58
CA ILE A 79 10.69 -9.69 2.22
C ILE A 79 10.89 -11.19 2.07
N HIS A 80 9.80 -11.89 1.77
CA HIS A 80 9.80 -13.34 1.62
C HIS A 80 9.57 -13.70 0.16
N GLU A 81 10.52 -14.43 -0.40
CA GLU A 81 10.34 -15.05 -1.71
C GLU A 81 9.54 -16.32 -1.54
N THR A 82 8.69 -16.64 -2.51
CA THR A 82 7.84 -17.82 -2.48
C THR A 82 8.27 -18.80 -3.56
N THR A 83 7.62 -19.96 -3.62
CA THR A 83 7.87 -20.94 -4.68
C THR A 83 7.45 -20.44 -6.06
N ASP A 84 6.63 -19.38 -6.11
CA ASP A 84 6.29 -18.69 -7.35
C ASP A 84 7.20 -17.46 -7.46
N PRO A 85 8.08 -17.38 -8.48
CA PRO A 85 9.02 -16.26 -8.61
C PRO A 85 8.34 -14.91 -8.86
N GLU A 86 7.06 -14.91 -9.23
CA GLU A 86 6.28 -13.67 -9.41
C GLU A 86 5.63 -13.19 -8.12
N VAL A 87 5.60 -14.00 -7.06
CA VAL A 87 4.89 -13.67 -5.83
C VAL A 87 5.85 -13.40 -4.69
N ILE A 88 5.73 -12.22 -4.10
CA ILE A 88 6.50 -11.78 -2.92
C ILE A 88 5.52 -11.52 -1.79
N ILE A 89 5.88 -11.96 -0.59
CA ILE A 89 5.20 -11.56 0.64
C ILE A 89 6.11 -10.56 1.34
N VAL A 90 5.58 -9.41 1.70
CA VAL A 90 6.35 -8.39 2.41
C VAL A 90 5.60 -7.95 3.67
N GLU A 91 6.34 -7.87 4.77
CA GLU A 91 5.85 -7.33 6.03
C GLU A 91 6.69 -6.11 6.37
N TYR A 92 6.04 -5.07 6.90
CA TYR A 92 6.76 -3.85 7.28
C TYR A 92 5.90 -2.97 8.18
N THR A 93 6.58 -2.06 8.87
CA THR A 93 5.93 -1.01 9.66
C THR A 93 6.23 0.34 9.00
N LEU A 94 5.20 1.12 8.73
CA LEU A 94 5.33 2.51 8.31
C LEU A 94 5.21 3.42 9.51
N HIS A 95 6.14 4.37 9.62
CA HIS A 95 6.11 5.43 10.62
C HIS A 95 5.83 6.75 9.92
N GLY A 96 4.89 7.51 10.45
CA GLY A 96 4.51 8.76 9.83
C GLY A 96 3.84 9.74 10.78
N GLU A 97 3.32 10.81 10.21
CA GLU A 97 2.56 11.82 10.97
C GLU A 97 1.38 12.32 10.15
N MET A 98 0.33 12.74 10.84
CA MET A 98 -0.83 13.39 10.25
C MET A 98 -0.51 14.84 9.96
N ASN A 99 -0.76 15.30 8.72
CA ASN A 99 -0.41 16.66 8.32
C ASN A 99 -1.17 17.74 9.11
N ALA A 100 -2.45 17.49 9.41
CA ALA A 100 -3.30 18.49 10.08
C ALA A 100 -2.94 18.72 11.56
N THR A 101 -2.48 17.68 12.26
CA THR A 101 -2.29 17.71 13.71
C THR A 101 -0.86 17.46 14.16
N GLY A 102 -0.01 16.92 13.28
CA GLY A 102 1.31 16.45 13.65
C GLY A 102 1.31 15.17 14.49
N GLU A 103 0.14 14.53 14.67
CA GLU A 103 0.06 13.26 15.41
C GLU A 103 0.91 12.21 14.73
N GLU A 104 1.84 11.62 15.49
CA GLU A 104 2.68 10.53 15.01
C GLU A 104 1.92 9.21 15.08
N PHE A 105 2.16 8.35 14.10
CA PHE A 105 1.55 7.02 14.06
C PHE A 105 2.50 5.99 13.48
N SER A 106 2.22 4.73 13.79
CA SER A 106 2.85 3.58 13.17
C SER A 106 1.77 2.64 12.67
N ALA A 107 1.95 2.11 11.46
CA ALA A 107 1.00 1.20 10.84
C ALA A 107 1.74 -0.03 10.31
N ARG A 108 1.26 -1.21 10.66
CA ARG A 108 1.83 -2.49 10.22
C ARG A 108 1.07 -3.02 9.02
N PHE A 109 1.83 -3.54 8.08
CA PHE A 109 1.29 -4.11 6.85
C PHE A 109 1.89 -5.48 6.56
N ALA A 110 1.08 -6.34 5.97
CA ALA A 110 1.54 -7.52 5.28
C ALA A 110 0.88 -7.51 3.90
N MET A 111 1.67 -7.67 2.85
CA MET A 111 1.15 -7.66 1.49
C MET A 111 1.60 -8.92 0.75
N VAL A 112 0.70 -9.50 -0.02
CA VAL A 112 1.01 -10.58 -0.96
C VAL A 112 0.94 -9.96 -2.35
N ILE A 113 2.09 -9.79 -2.99
CA ILE A 113 2.24 -8.99 -4.20
C ILE A 113 2.64 -9.89 -5.37
N THR A 114 1.90 -9.83 -6.47
CA THR A 114 2.25 -10.50 -7.71
C THR A 114 2.87 -9.49 -8.66
N VAL A 115 4.09 -9.78 -9.09
CA VAL A 115 4.87 -8.93 -10.00
C VAL A 115 5.08 -9.69 -11.30
N ARG A 116 4.74 -9.05 -12.41
CA ARG A 116 4.94 -9.62 -13.74
C ARG A 116 5.63 -8.59 -14.63
N ASP A 117 6.71 -9.01 -15.27
CA ASP A 117 7.53 -8.12 -16.11
C ASP A 117 7.96 -6.85 -15.34
N GLY A 118 8.34 -7.02 -14.08
CA GLY A 118 8.81 -5.92 -13.24
C GLY A 118 7.74 -4.96 -12.73
N GLN A 119 6.45 -5.29 -12.91
CA GLN A 119 5.34 -4.43 -12.50
C GLN A 119 4.33 -5.20 -11.65
N ILE A 120 3.79 -4.53 -10.65
CA ILE A 120 2.76 -5.11 -9.77
C ILE A 120 1.46 -5.21 -10.55
N VAL A 121 0.91 -6.43 -10.67
CA VAL A 121 -0.36 -6.69 -11.34
C VAL A 121 -1.49 -7.01 -10.37
N HIS A 122 -1.15 -7.44 -9.15
CA HIS A 122 -2.11 -7.83 -8.13
C HIS A 122 -1.49 -7.68 -6.75
N SER A 123 -2.26 -7.22 -5.77
CA SER A 123 -1.85 -7.26 -4.38
C SER A 123 -3.01 -7.59 -3.46
N ARG A 124 -2.71 -8.27 -2.36
CA ARG A 124 -3.61 -8.42 -1.22
C ARG A 124 -2.93 -7.72 -0.06
N ASP A 125 -3.60 -6.70 0.46
CA ASP A 125 -3.05 -5.82 1.48
C ASP A 125 -3.75 -6.10 2.80
N TYR A 126 -2.99 -6.55 3.80
CA TYR A 126 -3.47 -6.82 5.14
C TYR A 126 -2.99 -5.73 6.08
N SER A 127 -3.91 -5.06 6.73
CA SER A 127 -3.61 -4.01 7.71
C SER A 127 -4.73 -3.95 8.74
N ASP A 128 -4.52 -3.17 9.81
CA ASP A 128 -5.52 -2.97 10.86
C ASP A 128 -6.54 -1.91 10.43
N PRO A 129 -7.78 -2.30 10.08
CA PRO A 129 -8.78 -1.33 9.63
C PRO A 129 -9.26 -0.40 10.74
N ILE A 130 -9.21 -0.84 11.99
CA ILE A 130 -9.63 -0.01 13.14
C ILE A 130 -8.65 1.15 13.32
N ALA A 131 -7.35 0.84 13.33
CA ALA A 131 -6.32 1.86 13.47
C ALA A 131 -6.36 2.87 12.31
N GLY A 132 -6.57 2.40 11.08
CA GLY A 132 -6.68 3.27 9.92
C GLY A 132 -7.87 4.23 10.00
N LEU A 133 -9.03 3.72 10.38
CA LEU A 133 -10.23 4.55 10.53
C LEU A 133 -10.10 5.54 11.69
N ARG A 134 -9.44 5.13 12.78
CA ARG A 134 -9.17 6.05 13.91
C ARG A 134 -8.36 7.26 13.46
N LEU A 135 -7.29 7.02 12.71
CA LEU A 135 -6.42 8.10 12.20
C LEU A 135 -7.18 9.05 11.28
N LEU A 136 -8.13 8.53 10.51
CA LEU A 136 -8.95 9.34 9.60
C LEU A 136 -10.14 10.03 10.31
N GLY A 137 -10.34 9.79 11.62
CA GLY A 137 -11.47 10.33 12.35
C GLY A 137 -12.81 9.68 11.97
N ARG A 138 -12.77 8.44 11.46
CA ARG A 138 -13.94 7.74 10.92
C ARG A 138 -14.43 6.58 11.78
N LEU A 139 -14.00 6.49 13.04
CA LEU A 139 -14.51 5.45 13.96
C LEU A 139 -16.03 5.46 14.12
N PRO A 140 -16.72 6.63 14.17
CA PRO A 140 -18.18 6.63 14.22
C PRO A 140 -18.84 5.90 13.05
N GLU A 141 -18.27 5.98 11.85
CA GLU A 141 -18.76 5.23 10.68
C GLU A 141 -18.61 3.72 10.87
N LEU A 142 -17.49 3.29 11.49
CA LEU A 142 -17.26 1.88 11.77
C LEU A 142 -18.30 1.36 12.76
N VAL A 143 -18.55 2.08 13.85
CA VAL A 143 -19.56 1.70 14.84
C VAL A 143 -20.93 1.59 14.19
N ALA A 144 -21.32 2.56 13.37
CA ALA A 144 -22.58 2.55 12.65
C ALA A 144 -22.70 1.35 11.70
N ALA A 145 -21.62 1.03 10.99
CA ALA A 145 -21.60 -0.09 10.03
C ALA A 145 -21.74 -1.46 10.69
N LEU A 146 -21.27 -1.59 11.93
CA LEU A 146 -21.28 -2.86 12.68
C LEU A 146 -22.47 -2.98 13.67
N SER A 147 -23.33 -2.00 13.73
CA SER A 147 -24.48 -1.98 14.65
C SER A 147 -25.74 -2.58 14.05
#